data_788c3dc56a7a3431099a47e653127e93
#
_entry.id   788c3dc56a7a3431099a47e653127e93
#
_cell.length_a   1.000
_cell.length_b   1.000
_cell.length_c   1.000
_cell.angle_alpha   90.00
_cell.angle_beta   90.00
_cell.angle_gamma   90.00
#
_symmetry.space_group_name_H-M   'P 1'
#
loop_
_entity.id
_entity.type
_entity.pdbx_description
1 polymer ?
#
loop_
_entity_poly.entity_id
_entity_poly.type
_entity_poly.pdbx_seq_one_letter_code
_entity_poly.pdbx_strand_id
1 'polypeptide(L)'
;MAPILHPKVGCARPPESQDDAGAKVTLDTGMSQNPDQSLTRDAIRAMRRSYGDAGMESLPADPFTAFHQWLGEAAANEYIVEANAMVLSTIGGNDEITSRTVLLKDISEGGFTFFTNYQSRKAHAIDLNDRVSLLFPWFAMERQVSISGIVSKISEKESDEYFATRPWSSQIGAWASAQSQPLESREELESRFTGASAKWPEGTVVPRPAHWGGYRVLPLTLEFWQGRYSRLHDRLRYEREQTDSEFVLTRYYP
;
A
#
# COMPACT_ATOMS: atom_id res chain seq x y z
N MET A 1 -68.66 13.29 31.51
CA MET A 1 -68.02 13.01 30.23
C MET A 1 -66.92 11.98 30.48
N ALA A 2 -67.19 10.73 30.10
CA ALA A 2 -66.30 9.59 30.31
C ALA A 2 -65.28 9.46 29.19
N PRO A 3 -64.04 9.00 29.42
CA PRO A 3 -63.06 8.78 28.36
C PRO A 3 -63.30 7.42 27.67
N ILE A 4 -63.13 7.45 26.35
CA ILE A 4 -63.30 6.33 25.42
C ILE A 4 -62.08 5.41 25.55
N LEU A 5 -62.28 4.13 25.89
CA LEU A 5 -61.28 3.06 25.83
C LEU A 5 -61.11 2.60 24.39
N HIS A 6 -59.86 2.61 23.90
CA HIS A 6 -59.50 1.90 22.67
C HIS A 6 -59.04 0.48 23.00
N PRO A 7 -59.43 -0.53 22.20
CA PRO A 7 -58.98 -1.92 22.40
C PRO A 7 -57.52 -2.16 21.99
N LYS A 8 -56.80 -2.90 22.84
CA LYS A 8 -55.49 -3.44 22.53
C LYS A 8 -55.59 -4.51 21.45
N VAL A 9 -54.99 -4.26 20.29
CA VAL A 9 -54.76 -5.27 19.26
C VAL A 9 -53.53 -6.08 19.69
N GLY A 10 -53.75 -7.36 20.00
CA GLY A 10 -52.68 -8.31 20.31
C GLY A 10 -51.90 -8.65 19.03
N CYS A 11 -50.64 -8.37 19.04
CA CYS A 11 -49.71 -8.79 18.00
C CYS A 11 -49.34 -10.25 18.24
N ALA A 12 -49.84 -11.16 17.42
CA ALA A 12 -49.49 -12.56 17.43
C ALA A 12 -48.04 -12.71 16.90
N ARG A 13 -47.18 -13.44 17.64
CA ARG A 13 -45.86 -13.84 17.17
C ARG A 13 -46.02 -14.83 16.01
N PRO A 14 -45.24 -14.71 14.94
CA PRO A 14 -45.13 -15.75 13.93
C PRO A 14 -44.45 -17.00 14.51
N PRO A 15 -44.75 -18.20 13.98
CA PRO A 15 -44.17 -19.46 14.48
C PRO A 15 -42.66 -19.53 14.23
N GLU A 16 -41.95 -20.04 15.23
CA GLU A 16 -40.55 -20.42 15.10
C GLU A 16 -40.42 -21.52 14.03
N SER A 17 -39.74 -21.21 12.94
CA SER A 17 -39.27 -22.22 12.00
C SER A 17 -38.06 -22.90 12.62
N GLN A 18 -38.25 -24.18 12.92
CA GLN A 18 -37.17 -25.11 13.23
C GLN A 18 -36.28 -25.32 12.01
N ASP A 19 -35.00 -25.53 12.32
CA ASP A 19 -33.98 -26.19 11.51
C ASP A 19 -33.52 -25.48 10.25
N ASP A 20 -32.51 -24.63 10.47
CA ASP A 20 -31.41 -24.62 9.53
C ASP A 20 -30.11 -24.86 10.31
N ALA A 21 -29.70 -26.13 10.29
CA ALA A 21 -28.44 -26.59 10.82
C ALA A 21 -27.32 -25.85 10.05
N GLY A 22 -26.77 -24.83 10.68
CA GLY A 22 -25.59 -24.14 10.20
C GLY A 22 -24.49 -25.18 9.96
N ALA A 23 -24.31 -25.54 8.69
CA ALA A 23 -23.12 -26.22 8.25
C ALA A 23 -21.95 -25.29 8.56
N LYS A 24 -21.30 -25.53 9.72
CA LYS A 24 -19.95 -25.05 9.95
C LYS A 24 -19.11 -25.67 8.83
N VAL A 25 -18.82 -24.87 7.80
CA VAL A 25 -17.73 -25.15 6.89
C VAL A 25 -16.47 -25.05 7.75
N THR A 26 -16.12 -26.16 8.37
CA THR A 26 -14.75 -26.40 8.83
C THR A 26 -13.90 -26.29 7.57
N LEU A 27 -13.21 -25.18 7.42
CA LEU A 27 -12.06 -25.12 6.54
C LEU A 27 -11.09 -26.18 7.11
N ASP A 28 -11.16 -27.39 6.57
CA ASP A 28 -10.11 -28.38 6.72
C ASP A 28 -8.91 -27.77 5.97
N THR A 29 -8.14 -26.97 6.70
CA THR A 29 -6.82 -26.54 6.29
C THR A 29 -5.90 -27.76 6.41
N GLY A 30 -6.11 -28.73 5.57
CA GLY A 30 -5.17 -29.83 5.32
C GLY A 30 -3.87 -29.31 4.72
N MET A 31 -3.32 -28.24 5.27
CA MET A 31 -1.93 -27.85 5.03
C MET A 31 -1.05 -28.78 5.82
N SER A 32 -0.65 -29.88 5.16
CA SER A 32 0.48 -30.69 5.61
C SER A 32 1.65 -29.74 5.91
N GLN A 33 2.14 -29.76 7.14
CA GLN A 33 3.31 -28.99 7.60
C GLN A 33 4.63 -29.50 7.02
N ASN A 34 4.59 -30.16 5.87
CA ASN A 34 5.79 -30.62 5.18
C ASN A 34 6.22 -29.56 4.17
N PRO A 35 7.33 -28.81 4.41
CA PRO A 35 7.77 -27.71 3.55
C PRO A 35 8.20 -28.16 2.14
N ASP A 36 8.21 -29.45 1.86
CA ASP A 36 8.68 -30.04 0.59
C ASP A 36 7.54 -30.36 -0.41
N GLN A 37 6.27 -30.06 -0.09
CA GLN A 37 5.18 -30.23 -1.04
C GLN A 37 4.99 -28.97 -1.89
N SER A 38 5.56 -28.96 -3.09
CA SER A 38 5.25 -27.98 -4.11
C SER A 38 3.75 -27.99 -4.41
N LEU A 39 3.12 -26.80 -4.43
CA LEU A 39 1.71 -26.65 -4.81
C LEU A 39 1.49 -27.20 -6.23
N THR A 40 0.51 -28.09 -6.37
CA THR A 40 0.16 -28.60 -7.70
C THR A 40 -0.48 -27.49 -8.55
N ARG A 41 -0.44 -27.68 -9.89
CA ARG A 41 -1.12 -26.75 -10.81
C ARG A 41 -2.60 -26.57 -10.48
N ASP A 42 -3.27 -27.64 -10.11
CA ASP A 42 -4.71 -27.61 -9.83
C ASP A 42 -5.00 -26.96 -8.47
N ALA A 43 -4.13 -27.13 -7.46
CA ALA A 43 -4.20 -26.38 -6.21
C ALA A 43 -4.05 -24.87 -6.45
N ILE A 44 -3.09 -24.44 -7.29
CA ILE A 44 -2.93 -23.03 -7.65
C ILE A 44 -4.16 -22.51 -8.39
N ARG A 45 -4.74 -23.26 -9.34
CA ARG A 45 -5.95 -22.90 -10.07
C ARG A 45 -7.18 -22.79 -9.18
N ALA A 46 -7.23 -23.60 -8.11
CA ALA A 46 -8.33 -23.59 -7.14
C ALA A 46 -8.26 -22.41 -6.16
N MET A 47 -7.14 -21.69 -6.07
CA MET A 47 -7.00 -20.47 -5.25
C MET A 47 -7.84 -19.32 -5.82
N ARG A 48 -9.15 -19.44 -5.65
CA ARG A 48 -10.11 -18.41 -6.09
C ARG A 48 -10.84 -17.87 -4.89
N ARG A 49 -11.00 -16.56 -4.84
CA ARG A 49 -11.86 -15.86 -3.90
C ARG A 49 -12.94 -15.13 -4.69
N SER A 50 -14.18 -15.23 -4.23
CA SER A 50 -15.26 -14.38 -4.72
C SER A 50 -15.18 -13.04 -4.00
N TYR A 51 -15.32 -11.97 -4.74
CA TYR A 51 -15.42 -10.62 -4.19
C TYR A 51 -16.88 -10.31 -3.81
N GLY A 52 -17.04 -9.34 -2.90
CA GLY A 52 -18.35 -8.86 -2.47
C GLY A 52 -19.06 -7.98 -3.51
N ASP A 53 -20.14 -7.34 -3.07
CA ASP A 53 -20.97 -6.45 -3.89
C ASP A 53 -20.64 -4.97 -3.70
N ALA A 54 -19.59 -4.64 -2.92
CA ALA A 54 -19.17 -3.26 -2.74
C ALA A 54 -18.84 -2.62 -4.08
N GLY A 55 -19.63 -1.62 -4.49
CA GLY A 55 -19.44 -0.89 -5.73
C GLY A 55 -18.72 0.44 -5.52
N MET A 56 -18.12 0.97 -6.60
CA MET A 56 -17.58 2.31 -6.66
C MET A 56 -18.32 3.08 -7.75
N GLU A 57 -19.39 3.80 -7.38
CA GLU A 57 -20.21 4.55 -8.33
C GLU A 57 -19.52 5.82 -8.81
N SER A 58 -18.85 6.53 -7.90
CA SER A 58 -18.16 7.79 -8.19
C SER A 58 -16.97 7.98 -7.24
N LEU A 59 -16.11 8.91 -7.58
CA LEU A 59 -15.02 9.42 -6.76
C LEU A 59 -15.08 10.95 -6.70
N PRO A 60 -14.47 11.60 -5.69
CA PRO A 60 -14.28 13.06 -5.66
C PRO A 60 -13.65 13.57 -6.96
N ALA A 61 -13.87 14.86 -7.31
CA ALA A 61 -13.23 15.44 -8.49
C ALA A 61 -11.70 15.48 -8.37
N ASP A 62 -11.19 15.72 -7.16
CA ASP A 62 -9.76 15.73 -6.87
C ASP A 62 -9.24 14.33 -6.52
N PRO A 63 -8.25 13.79 -7.26
CA PRO A 63 -7.68 12.45 -7.03
C PRO A 63 -7.00 12.30 -5.67
N PHE A 64 -6.42 13.36 -5.12
CA PHE A 64 -5.75 13.31 -3.82
C PHE A 64 -6.77 13.19 -2.69
N THR A 65 -7.90 13.88 -2.79
CA THR A 65 -9.03 13.71 -1.87
C THR A 65 -9.53 12.26 -1.90
N ALA A 66 -9.72 11.69 -3.09
CA ALA A 66 -10.12 10.29 -3.25
C ALA A 66 -9.09 9.32 -2.61
N PHE A 67 -7.81 9.57 -2.83
CA PHE A 67 -6.74 8.75 -2.28
C PHE A 67 -6.68 8.86 -0.74
N HIS A 68 -6.78 10.06 -0.18
CA HIS A 68 -6.80 10.27 1.28
C HIS A 68 -7.97 9.54 1.96
N GLN A 69 -9.15 9.55 1.34
CA GLN A 69 -10.30 8.80 1.86
C GLN A 69 -10.02 7.29 1.90
N TRP A 70 -9.54 6.72 0.81
CA TRP A 70 -9.26 5.28 0.74
C TRP A 70 -8.09 4.87 1.64
N LEU A 71 -7.05 5.69 1.74
CA LEU A 71 -5.93 5.46 2.66
C LEU A 71 -6.41 5.51 4.12
N GLY A 72 -7.30 6.45 4.46
CA GLY A 72 -7.90 6.54 5.80
C GLY A 72 -8.73 5.31 6.16
N GLU A 73 -9.56 4.82 5.22
CA GLU A 73 -10.32 3.59 5.38
C GLU A 73 -9.40 2.36 5.52
N ALA A 74 -8.32 2.30 4.72
CA ALA A 74 -7.34 1.23 4.80
C ALA A 74 -6.58 1.25 6.14
N ALA A 75 -6.22 2.42 6.65
CA ALA A 75 -5.56 2.57 7.94
C ALA A 75 -6.46 2.21 9.13
N ALA A 76 -7.77 2.36 8.99
CA ALA A 76 -8.76 1.96 9.99
C ALA A 76 -9.11 0.46 9.94
N ASN A 77 -8.68 -0.27 8.92
CA ASN A 77 -8.98 -1.69 8.75
C ASN A 77 -7.99 -2.56 9.52
N GLU A 78 -8.47 -3.33 10.48
CA GLU A 78 -7.65 -4.19 11.37
C GLU A 78 -6.85 -5.30 10.64
N TYR A 79 -7.24 -5.67 9.42
CA TYR A 79 -6.55 -6.68 8.61
C TYR A 79 -5.46 -6.08 7.70
N ILE A 80 -5.26 -4.77 7.73
CA ILE A 80 -4.22 -4.07 6.96
C ILE A 80 -3.15 -3.54 7.92
N VAL A 81 -2.02 -4.22 7.98
CA VAL A 81 -0.93 -3.91 8.93
C VAL A 81 -0.24 -2.57 8.61
N GLU A 82 0.03 -2.30 7.34
CA GLU A 82 0.69 -1.08 6.86
C GLU A 82 -0.06 -0.51 5.64
N ALA A 83 -1.07 0.32 5.89
CA ALA A 83 -1.89 0.91 4.82
C ALA A 83 -1.08 1.79 3.86
N ASN A 84 0.03 2.37 4.32
CA ASN A 84 0.95 3.20 3.55
C ASN A 84 2.07 2.40 2.85
N ALA A 85 2.08 1.06 2.96
CA ALA A 85 2.98 0.22 2.17
C ALA A 85 2.53 0.20 0.71
N MET A 86 3.48 0.42 -0.20
CA MET A 86 3.23 0.42 -1.64
C MET A 86 4.33 -0.32 -2.39
N VAL A 87 3.96 -0.95 -3.49
CA VAL A 87 4.90 -1.57 -4.41
C VAL A 87 5.38 -0.51 -5.40
N LEU A 88 6.65 -0.16 -5.34
CA LEU A 88 7.31 0.70 -6.32
C LEU A 88 7.92 -0.15 -7.44
N SER A 89 7.52 0.10 -8.68
CA SER A 89 8.11 -0.47 -9.89
C SER A 89 8.95 0.56 -10.61
N THR A 90 10.15 0.16 -11.04
CA THR A 90 11.12 1.01 -11.74
C THR A 90 11.66 0.29 -12.96
N ILE A 91 12.07 1.06 -13.97
CA ILE A 91 12.69 0.57 -15.21
C ILE A 91 14.18 0.87 -15.11
N GLY A 92 15.00 -0.17 -15.08
CA GLY A 92 16.46 -0.06 -15.03
C GLY A 92 17.11 -0.14 -16.40
N GLY A 93 18.44 -0.34 -16.42
CA GLY A 93 19.16 -0.57 -17.67
C GLY A 93 18.66 -1.80 -18.42
N ASN A 94 18.71 -1.78 -19.75
CA ASN A 94 18.16 -2.80 -20.66
C ASN A 94 16.66 -3.06 -20.45
N ASP A 95 15.89 -2.04 -20.07
CA ASP A 95 14.44 -2.10 -19.85
C ASP A 95 14.03 -3.11 -18.75
N GLU A 96 14.95 -3.41 -17.84
CA GLU A 96 14.69 -4.33 -16.73
C GLU A 96 13.68 -3.72 -15.75
N ILE A 97 12.50 -4.33 -15.64
CA ILE A 97 11.47 -3.93 -14.69
C ILE A 97 11.70 -4.65 -13.36
N THR A 98 11.83 -3.89 -12.27
CA THR A 98 11.95 -4.43 -10.92
C THR A 98 10.97 -3.77 -9.96
N SER A 99 10.45 -4.57 -9.00
CA SER A 99 9.49 -4.11 -7.99
C SER A 99 9.96 -4.42 -6.57
N ARG A 100 9.58 -3.58 -5.63
CA ARG A 100 9.85 -3.74 -4.18
C ARG A 100 8.84 -2.93 -3.37
N THR A 101 8.66 -3.31 -2.12
CA THR A 101 7.87 -2.51 -1.19
C THR A 101 8.68 -1.30 -0.71
N VAL A 102 8.03 -0.16 -0.67
CA VAL A 102 8.48 1.07 -0.01
C VAL A 102 7.29 1.67 0.76
N LEU A 103 7.54 2.62 1.65
CA LEU A 103 6.48 3.24 2.45
C LEU A 103 6.21 4.66 1.97
N LEU A 104 4.94 4.96 1.71
CA LEU A 104 4.48 6.34 1.54
C LEU A 104 4.71 7.10 2.84
N LYS A 105 5.30 8.30 2.78
CA LYS A 105 5.61 9.12 3.94
C LYS A 105 4.99 10.50 3.89
N ASP A 106 4.62 10.97 2.70
CA ASP A 106 3.98 12.27 2.54
C ASP A 106 3.17 12.32 1.25
N ILE A 107 2.12 13.13 1.26
CA ILE A 107 1.32 13.49 0.09
C ILE A 107 1.22 15.02 0.11
N SER A 108 2.11 15.67 -0.58
CA SER A 108 2.18 17.12 -0.67
C SER A 108 2.68 17.56 -2.05
N GLU A 109 2.49 18.84 -2.36
CA GLU A 109 2.93 19.43 -3.62
C GLU A 109 2.50 18.61 -4.86
N GLY A 110 1.29 18.02 -4.79
CA GLY A 110 0.72 17.25 -5.87
C GLY A 110 1.42 15.91 -6.14
N GLY A 111 2.11 15.33 -5.15
CA GLY A 111 2.86 14.09 -5.32
C GLY A 111 2.92 13.18 -4.11
N PHE A 112 3.46 11.99 -4.33
CA PHE A 112 3.59 10.90 -3.36
C PHE A 112 5.07 10.72 -3.00
N THR A 113 5.44 10.92 -1.73
CA THR A 113 6.84 10.94 -1.28
C THR A 113 7.21 9.66 -0.54
N PHE A 114 8.36 9.09 -0.91
CA PHE A 114 9.01 7.98 -0.19
C PHE A 114 10.51 8.27 -0.01
N PHE A 115 11.13 7.58 0.95
CA PHE A 115 12.54 7.77 1.26
C PHE A 115 13.33 6.48 1.07
N THR A 116 14.57 6.60 0.58
CA THR A 116 15.44 5.46 0.31
C THR A 116 16.92 5.86 0.27
N ASN A 117 17.77 4.86 0.11
CA ASN A 117 19.19 5.08 -0.20
C ASN A 117 19.34 5.37 -1.71
N TYR A 118 19.97 6.49 -2.06
CA TYR A 118 20.23 6.94 -3.44
C TYR A 118 21.23 6.07 -4.20
N GLN A 119 21.97 5.21 -3.50
CA GLN A 119 22.89 4.23 -4.10
C GLN A 119 22.27 2.84 -4.25
N SER A 120 20.97 2.70 -3.96
CA SER A 120 20.27 1.43 -4.13
C SER A 120 19.93 1.14 -5.59
N ARG A 121 19.68 -0.14 -5.92
CA ARG A 121 19.27 -0.56 -7.28
C ARG A 121 18.08 0.23 -7.81
N LYS A 122 17.08 0.52 -6.96
CA LYS A 122 15.92 1.30 -7.38
C LYS A 122 16.27 2.76 -7.71
N ALA A 123 17.18 3.36 -6.95
CA ALA A 123 17.61 4.73 -7.20
C ALA A 123 18.42 4.83 -8.49
N HIS A 124 19.32 3.88 -8.76
CA HIS A 124 20.03 3.82 -10.05
C HIS A 124 19.07 3.61 -11.21
N ALA A 125 18.00 2.82 -11.05
CA ALA A 125 16.97 2.67 -12.07
C ALA A 125 16.22 4.00 -12.32
N ILE A 126 15.89 4.73 -11.26
CA ILE A 126 15.23 6.05 -11.35
C ILE A 126 16.16 7.09 -12.02
N ASP A 127 17.47 7.06 -11.75
CA ASP A 127 18.43 7.96 -12.41
C ASP A 127 18.52 7.70 -13.93
N LEU A 128 18.20 6.48 -14.39
CA LEU A 128 18.14 6.12 -15.82
C LEU A 128 16.78 6.41 -16.45
N ASN A 129 15.70 6.21 -15.71
CA ASN A 129 14.33 6.41 -16.17
C ASN A 129 13.45 6.89 -15.02
N ASP A 130 12.97 8.10 -15.13
CA ASP A 130 12.15 8.77 -14.12
C ASP A 130 10.68 8.33 -14.10
N ARG A 131 10.27 7.40 -14.98
CA ARG A 131 8.92 6.85 -15.00
C ARG A 131 8.79 5.68 -14.03
N VAL A 132 7.84 5.81 -13.13
CA VAL A 132 7.60 4.80 -12.09
C VAL A 132 6.13 4.47 -11.95
N SER A 133 5.85 3.32 -11.33
CA SER A 133 4.52 2.96 -10.88
C SER A 133 4.52 2.63 -9.39
N LEU A 134 3.49 3.09 -8.69
CA LEU A 134 3.18 2.76 -7.30
C LEU A 134 1.89 1.95 -7.28
N LEU A 135 1.83 0.88 -6.48
CA LEU A 135 0.62 0.09 -6.27
C LEU A 135 0.36 -0.06 -4.78
N PHE A 136 -0.82 0.33 -4.33
CA PHE A 136 -1.34 0.10 -2.99
C PHE A 136 -2.33 -1.08 -3.03
N PRO A 137 -1.93 -2.31 -2.63
CA PRO A 137 -2.76 -3.49 -2.74
C PRO A 137 -3.51 -3.76 -1.42
N TRP A 138 -4.61 -3.11 -1.18
CA TRP A 138 -5.44 -3.31 0.02
C TRP A 138 -6.37 -4.53 -0.14
N PHE A 139 -5.78 -5.72 -0.19
CA PHE A 139 -6.48 -6.98 -0.48
C PHE A 139 -7.61 -7.28 0.49
N ALA A 140 -7.47 -6.92 1.77
CA ALA A 140 -8.52 -7.13 2.77
C ALA A 140 -9.79 -6.33 2.48
N MET A 141 -9.69 -5.25 1.70
CA MET A 141 -10.81 -4.41 1.28
C MET A 141 -11.24 -4.70 -0.17
N GLU A 142 -10.60 -5.67 -0.82
CA GLU A 142 -10.82 -5.94 -2.25
C GLU A 142 -10.57 -4.69 -3.12
N ARG A 143 -9.60 -3.86 -2.73
CA ARG A 143 -9.24 -2.58 -3.36
C ARG A 143 -7.78 -2.51 -3.72
N GLN A 144 -7.51 -1.76 -4.77
CA GLN A 144 -6.14 -1.30 -5.06
C GLN A 144 -6.17 0.11 -5.65
N VAL A 145 -5.08 0.85 -5.43
CA VAL A 145 -4.81 2.10 -6.16
C VAL A 145 -3.49 1.94 -6.90
N SER A 146 -3.51 2.15 -8.22
CA SER A 146 -2.33 2.15 -9.08
C SER A 146 -2.04 3.57 -9.54
N ILE A 147 -0.80 4.01 -9.38
CA ILE A 147 -0.35 5.36 -9.72
C ILE A 147 0.84 5.24 -10.66
N SER A 148 0.78 5.90 -11.82
CA SER A 148 1.95 6.04 -12.69
C SER A 148 2.31 7.52 -12.84
N GLY A 149 3.60 7.83 -12.85
CA GLY A 149 4.04 9.21 -12.89
C GLY A 149 5.53 9.39 -13.06
N ILE A 150 5.96 10.64 -12.90
CA ILE A 150 7.34 11.08 -12.99
C ILE A 150 7.90 11.24 -11.58
N VAL A 151 9.07 10.69 -11.32
CA VAL A 151 9.73 10.75 -10.02
C VAL A 151 10.95 11.67 -10.05
N SER A 152 11.12 12.48 -9.03
CA SER A 152 12.30 13.31 -8.82
C SER A 152 12.73 13.31 -7.35
N LYS A 153 14.00 13.63 -7.10
CA LYS A 153 14.48 13.86 -5.73
C LYS A 153 13.82 15.11 -5.14
N ILE A 154 13.41 15.01 -3.88
CA ILE A 154 12.99 16.19 -3.11
C ILE A 154 14.22 16.98 -2.64
N SER A 155 14.01 18.15 -2.04
CA SER A 155 15.08 18.98 -1.52
C SER A 155 15.87 18.28 -0.39
N GLU A 156 17.13 18.68 -0.22
CA GLU A 156 17.94 18.20 0.91
C GLU A 156 17.29 18.61 2.24
N LYS A 157 16.73 19.82 2.32
CA LYS A 157 16.05 20.31 3.51
C LYS A 157 14.88 19.41 3.92
N GLU A 158 13.99 19.06 3.00
CA GLU A 158 12.89 18.12 3.27
C GLU A 158 13.39 16.74 3.70
N SER A 159 14.48 16.28 3.07
CA SER A 159 15.12 15.01 3.43
C SER A 159 15.72 15.04 4.83
N ASP A 160 16.37 16.15 5.22
CA ASP A 160 16.95 16.36 6.55
C ASP A 160 15.85 16.43 7.63
N GLU A 161 14.78 17.20 7.37
CA GLU A 161 13.63 17.33 8.26
C GLU A 161 12.99 15.97 8.53
N TYR A 162 12.71 15.19 7.50
CA TYR A 162 12.15 13.84 7.70
C TYR A 162 13.15 12.89 8.37
N PHE A 163 14.45 12.92 8.01
CA PHE A 163 15.45 12.06 8.61
C PHE A 163 15.53 12.25 10.12
N ALA A 164 15.45 13.49 10.60
CA ALA A 164 15.48 13.83 12.01
C ALA A 164 14.29 13.23 12.81
N THR A 165 13.14 12.99 12.17
CA THR A 165 11.97 12.39 12.83
C THR A 165 12.03 10.87 12.94
N ARG A 166 12.99 10.22 12.27
CA ARG A 166 13.09 8.76 12.27
C ARG A 166 13.58 8.24 13.63
N PRO A 167 13.12 7.05 14.07
CA PRO A 167 13.71 6.40 15.24
C PRO A 167 15.22 6.29 15.12
N TRP A 168 15.95 6.47 16.21
CA TRP A 168 17.42 6.45 16.25
C TRP A 168 17.99 5.20 15.55
N SER A 169 17.48 4.02 15.85
CA SER A 169 17.91 2.77 15.21
C SER A 169 17.76 2.77 13.69
N SER A 170 16.71 3.43 13.17
CA SER A 170 16.51 3.60 11.72
C SER A 170 17.46 4.62 11.11
N GLN A 171 17.86 5.65 11.86
CA GLN A 171 18.89 6.62 11.44
C GLN A 171 20.26 5.92 11.36
N ILE A 172 20.62 5.13 12.37
CA ILE A 172 21.87 4.35 12.41
C ILE A 172 21.88 3.31 11.27
N GLY A 173 20.76 2.62 11.03
CA GLY A 173 20.62 1.66 9.94
C GLY A 173 20.88 2.27 8.56
N ALA A 174 20.55 3.55 8.35
CA ALA A 174 20.84 4.25 7.10
C ALA A 174 22.35 4.47 6.88
N TRP A 175 23.13 4.59 7.93
CA TRP A 175 24.59 4.68 7.89
C TRP A 175 25.25 3.30 7.72
N ALA A 176 24.70 2.28 8.37
CA ALA A 176 25.27 0.93 8.37
C ALA A 176 25.08 0.20 7.04
N SER A 177 23.96 0.45 6.36
CA SER A 177 23.54 -0.33 5.19
C SER A 177 24.02 0.26 3.87
N ALA A 178 24.86 -0.47 3.13
CA ALA A 178 25.12 -0.24 1.71
C ALA A 178 24.00 -0.89 0.88
N GLN A 179 22.80 -0.31 0.89
CA GLN A 179 21.57 -0.92 0.37
C GLN A 179 21.74 -1.42 -1.07
N SER A 180 21.33 -2.66 -1.31
CA SER A 180 21.40 -3.40 -2.59
C SER A 180 22.81 -3.88 -3.00
N GLN A 181 23.84 -3.65 -2.22
CA GLN A 181 25.15 -4.22 -2.47
C GLN A 181 25.25 -5.64 -1.90
N PRO A 182 26.09 -6.51 -2.48
CA PRO A 182 26.40 -7.78 -1.86
C PRO A 182 26.91 -7.60 -0.43
N LEU A 183 26.53 -8.51 0.45
CA LEU A 183 26.93 -8.55 1.85
C LEU A 183 27.55 -9.91 2.12
N GLU A 184 28.76 -9.96 2.68
CA GLU A 184 29.49 -11.21 2.91
C GLU A 184 28.84 -12.03 4.03
N SER A 185 28.41 -11.35 5.11
CA SER A 185 27.76 -12.02 6.24
C SER A 185 26.84 -11.09 7.02
N ARG A 186 25.99 -11.68 7.85
CA ARG A 186 25.14 -10.93 8.79
C ARG A 186 25.97 -10.19 9.83
N GLU A 187 27.06 -10.78 10.28
CA GLU A 187 27.98 -10.24 11.27
C GLU A 187 28.66 -8.97 10.77
N GLU A 188 28.99 -8.87 9.47
CA GLU A 188 29.50 -7.64 8.88
C GLU A 188 28.50 -6.49 9.05
N LEU A 189 27.23 -6.72 8.73
CA LEU A 189 26.19 -5.68 8.88
C LEU A 189 26.02 -5.26 10.34
N GLU A 190 26.04 -6.21 11.27
CA GLU A 190 25.93 -5.95 12.70
C GLU A 190 27.14 -5.18 13.24
N SER A 191 28.35 -5.47 12.75
CA SER A 191 29.55 -4.72 13.05
C SER A 191 29.48 -3.28 12.57
N ARG A 192 28.99 -3.06 11.32
CA ARG A 192 28.76 -1.72 10.76
C ARG A 192 27.73 -0.93 11.57
N PHE A 193 26.64 -1.59 11.97
CA PHE A 193 25.60 -0.98 12.82
C PHE A 193 26.20 -0.59 14.19
N THR A 194 26.97 -1.45 14.83
CA THR A 194 27.64 -1.19 16.11
C THR A 194 28.62 -0.02 15.99
N GLY A 195 29.43 0.03 14.93
CA GLY A 195 30.34 1.14 14.66
C GLY A 195 29.62 2.48 14.48
N ALA A 196 28.51 2.49 13.76
CA ALA A 196 27.69 3.69 13.59
C ALA A 196 27.00 4.10 14.90
N SER A 197 26.50 3.14 15.69
CA SER A 197 25.93 3.38 17.02
C SER A 197 26.93 3.98 18.00
N ALA A 198 28.18 3.53 17.98
CA ALA A 198 29.23 4.08 18.82
C ALA A 198 29.59 5.53 18.43
N LYS A 199 29.52 5.86 17.12
CA LYS A 199 29.77 7.21 16.62
C LYS A 199 28.65 8.20 16.99
N TRP A 200 27.42 7.75 17.00
CA TRP A 200 26.23 8.54 17.34
C TRP A 200 25.37 7.78 18.38
N PRO A 201 25.72 7.86 19.66
CA PRO A 201 24.95 7.22 20.72
C PRO A 201 23.50 7.67 20.75
N GLU A 202 22.61 6.83 21.29
CA GLU A 202 21.19 7.17 21.45
C GLU A 202 21.04 8.47 22.28
N GLY A 203 20.14 9.34 21.83
CA GLY A 203 19.95 10.67 22.40
C GLY A 203 20.84 11.76 21.79
N THR A 204 21.76 11.42 20.89
CA THR A 204 22.52 12.42 20.10
C THR A 204 21.90 12.69 18.74
N VAL A 205 22.25 13.81 18.13
CA VAL A 205 21.83 14.14 16.78
C VAL A 205 22.60 13.29 15.77
N VAL A 206 21.88 12.48 15.00
CA VAL A 206 22.45 11.70 13.91
C VAL A 206 22.28 12.50 12.61
N PRO A 207 23.34 12.92 11.93
CA PRO A 207 23.20 13.62 10.64
C PRO A 207 22.69 12.66 9.56
N ARG A 208 21.93 13.17 8.59
CA ARG A 208 21.51 12.38 7.42
C ARG A 208 22.74 12.04 6.56
N PRO A 209 22.95 10.78 6.15
CA PRO A 209 23.98 10.47 5.17
C PRO A 209 23.60 11.04 3.79
N ALA A 210 24.59 11.58 3.07
CA ALA A 210 24.36 12.18 1.74
C ALA A 210 23.73 11.23 0.72
N HIS A 211 23.94 9.93 0.89
CA HIS A 211 23.38 8.90 0.03
C HIS A 211 21.95 8.49 0.41
N TRP A 212 21.28 9.18 1.32
CA TRP A 212 19.90 8.87 1.75
C TRP A 212 19.01 10.11 1.62
N GLY A 213 17.79 9.94 1.14
CA GLY A 213 16.82 11.03 1.03
C GLY A 213 15.54 10.58 0.36
N GLY A 214 14.71 11.56 0.00
CA GLY A 214 13.38 11.35 -0.53
C GLY A 214 13.27 11.49 -2.04
N TYR A 215 12.26 10.82 -2.56
CA TYR A 215 11.75 10.96 -3.92
C TYR A 215 10.27 11.33 -3.86
N ARG A 216 9.83 12.22 -4.74
CA ARG A 216 8.42 12.55 -4.96
C ARG A 216 7.99 12.09 -6.34
N VAL A 217 6.88 11.36 -6.41
CA VAL A 217 6.24 10.93 -7.66
C VAL A 217 5.10 11.88 -7.96
N LEU A 218 5.20 12.64 -9.04
CA LEU A 218 4.11 13.45 -9.58
C LEU A 218 3.26 12.56 -10.50
N PRO A 219 2.01 12.26 -10.14
CA PRO A 219 1.20 11.32 -10.89
C PRO A 219 0.76 11.87 -12.24
N LEU A 220 0.76 11.03 -13.26
CA LEU A 220 0.08 11.24 -14.53
C LEU A 220 -1.23 10.47 -14.57
N THR A 221 -1.28 9.32 -13.88
CA THR A 221 -2.50 8.52 -13.73
C THR A 221 -2.66 8.06 -12.28
N LEU A 222 -3.92 8.04 -11.81
CA LEU A 222 -4.32 7.35 -10.58
C LEU A 222 -5.54 6.49 -10.90
N GLU A 223 -5.40 5.17 -10.83
CA GLU A 223 -6.51 4.25 -11.04
C GLU A 223 -6.96 3.65 -9.71
N PHE A 224 -8.23 3.80 -9.41
CA PHE A 224 -8.93 3.19 -8.31
C PHE A 224 -9.67 1.96 -8.82
N TRP A 225 -9.40 0.82 -8.23
CA TRP A 225 -9.99 -0.45 -8.57
C TRP A 225 -10.71 -1.05 -7.36
N GLN A 226 -11.96 -1.44 -7.53
CA GLN A 226 -12.78 -2.12 -6.53
C GLN A 226 -13.19 -3.48 -7.04
N GLY A 227 -12.89 -4.54 -6.28
CA GLY A 227 -13.33 -5.90 -6.55
C GLY A 227 -14.84 -6.04 -6.47
N ARG A 228 -15.43 -6.73 -7.48
CA ARG A 228 -16.86 -7.04 -7.50
C ARG A 228 -17.11 -8.46 -7.93
N TYR A 229 -18.28 -8.95 -7.56
CA TYR A 229 -18.80 -10.26 -7.97
C TYR A 229 -18.70 -10.45 -9.50
N SER A 230 -18.59 -11.69 -9.94
CA SER A 230 -18.50 -12.07 -11.38
C SER A 230 -17.37 -11.41 -12.15
N ARG A 231 -16.36 -10.85 -11.46
CA ARG A 231 -15.21 -10.11 -12.03
C ARG A 231 -15.59 -8.82 -12.78
N LEU A 232 -16.79 -8.30 -12.55
CA LEU A 232 -17.25 -7.03 -13.11
C LEU A 232 -16.79 -5.87 -12.22
N HIS A 233 -15.47 -5.74 -12.07
CA HIS A 233 -14.83 -4.80 -11.18
C HIS A 233 -15.04 -3.36 -11.60
N ASP A 234 -15.16 -2.45 -10.63
CA ASP A 234 -15.19 -1.03 -10.93
C ASP A 234 -13.76 -0.50 -11.10
N ARG A 235 -13.54 0.27 -12.16
CA ARG A 235 -12.29 0.95 -12.46
C ARG A 235 -12.57 2.39 -12.81
N LEU A 236 -12.10 3.30 -11.97
CA LEU A 236 -12.14 4.75 -12.19
C LEU A 236 -10.72 5.28 -12.20
N ARG A 237 -10.36 6.00 -13.26
CA ARG A 237 -9.00 6.50 -13.46
C ARG A 237 -9.00 7.99 -13.72
N TYR A 238 -8.20 8.70 -12.96
CA TYR A 238 -7.81 10.07 -13.26
C TYR A 238 -6.58 10.04 -14.15
N GLU A 239 -6.60 10.82 -15.21
CA GLU A 239 -5.50 10.92 -16.19
C GLU A 239 -5.24 12.38 -16.51
N ARG A 240 -3.97 12.72 -16.73
CA ARG A 240 -3.53 14.00 -17.25
C ARG A 240 -2.33 13.82 -18.18
N GLU A 241 -2.17 14.72 -19.15
CA GLU A 241 -1.08 14.66 -20.13
C GLU A 241 0.27 15.08 -19.53
N GLN A 242 0.25 16.10 -18.67
CA GLN A 242 1.43 16.68 -18.04
C GLN A 242 1.19 16.88 -16.53
N THR A 243 2.26 17.01 -15.77
CA THR A 243 2.18 17.09 -14.30
C THR A 243 1.52 18.35 -13.77
N ASP A 244 1.35 19.38 -14.59
CA ASP A 244 0.69 20.65 -14.32
C ASP A 244 -0.72 20.77 -14.92
N SER A 245 -1.16 19.75 -15.71
CA SER A 245 -2.50 19.72 -16.31
C SER A 245 -3.56 19.25 -15.31
N GLU A 246 -4.82 19.58 -15.56
CA GLU A 246 -5.95 19.07 -14.79
C GLU A 246 -6.20 17.58 -15.05
N PHE A 247 -6.71 16.88 -14.06
CA PHE A 247 -7.09 15.48 -14.19
C PHE A 247 -8.48 15.32 -14.81
N VAL A 248 -8.61 14.36 -15.71
CA VAL A 248 -9.87 13.89 -16.25
C VAL A 248 -10.20 12.53 -15.66
N LEU A 249 -11.39 12.39 -15.06
CA LEU A 249 -11.87 11.13 -14.48
C LEU A 249 -12.65 10.33 -15.53
N THR A 250 -12.24 9.10 -15.77
CA THR A 250 -12.85 8.18 -16.74
C THR A 250 -13.13 6.82 -16.10
N ARG A 251 -14.27 6.20 -16.43
CA ARG A 251 -14.59 4.81 -16.05
C ARG A 251 -14.11 3.86 -17.14
N TYR A 252 -13.47 2.77 -16.72
CA TYR A 252 -12.96 1.74 -17.62
C TYR A 252 -13.68 0.40 -17.42
N TYR A 253 -13.71 -0.41 -18.44
CA TYR A 253 -14.09 -1.81 -18.32
C TYR A 253 -13.12 -2.57 -17.41
N PRO A 254 -13.60 -3.62 -16.68
CA PRO A 254 -12.76 -4.44 -15.81
C PRO A 254 -11.70 -5.23 -16.56
#